data_cd23e81e197b83d537ccbc4906999ef0
#
_entry.id   cd23e81e197b83d537ccbc4906999ef0
#
_cell.length_a   1.000
_cell.length_b   1.000
_cell.length_c   1.000
_cell.angle_alpha   90.00
_cell.angle_beta   90.00
_cell.angle_gamma   90.00
#
_symmetry.space_group_name_H-M   'P 1'
#
loop_
_entity.id
_entity.type
_entity.pdbx_description
1 polymer ?
#
loop_
_entity_poly.entity_id
_entity_poly.type
_entity_poly.pdbx_seq_one_letter_code
_entity_poly.pdbx_strand_id
1 'polypeptide(L)'
;MVENLIGKRFGRLVVISRAPNGRNWHTRWNCICDCGNQCIVSASHLKNGHTQSCGCLNREITATRNKENRKYEYCNHRIYDCWKDMIKRCTQKDRHNAKNYILKGIAVCEEWYDFECFQEWALNNGYADDLTLDRIDNSKNYCPENCRWATLKQQANNTSRNRIIEYKGRKQTLAQWCDELGLKYKTIENRINRYKWSIERAFETQT
;
A
#
# COMPACT_ATOMS: atom_id res chain seq x y z
N MET A 1 -9.87 -31.91 46.20
CA MET A 1 -11.25 -31.41 46.15
C MET A 1 -11.33 -30.33 45.06
N VAL A 2 -12.37 -30.37 44.20
CA VAL A 2 -12.58 -29.31 43.20
C VAL A 2 -13.20 -28.10 43.90
N GLU A 3 -12.56 -26.95 43.83
CA GLU A 3 -13.07 -25.70 44.41
C GLU A 3 -14.41 -25.30 43.78
N ASN A 4 -15.40 -24.96 44.58
CA ASN A 4 -16.67 -24.45 44.10
C ASN A 4 -16.54 -22.99 43.65
N LEU A 5 -16.86 -22.72 42.35
CA LEU A 5 -16.79 -21.38 41.79
C LEU A 5 -18.17 -20.75 41.58
N ILE A 6 -19.28 -21.41 41.91
CA ILE A 6 -20.64 -20.90 41.72
C ILE A 6 -20.79 -19.55 42.43
N GLY A 7 -21.35 -18.56 41.71
CA GLY A 7 -21.54 -17.18 42.18
C GLY A 7 -20.30 -16.29 42.08
N LYS A 8 -19.10 -16.85 41.85
CA LYS A 8 -17.88 -16.04 41.66
C LYS A 8 -17.87 -15.36 40.30
N ARG A 9 -17.35 -14.14 40.29
CA ARG A 9 -17.18 -13.30 39.06
C ARG A 9 -15.73 -13.36 38.56
N PHE A 10 -15.61 -13.46 37.24
CA PHE A 10 -14.33 -13.42 36.52
C PHE A 10 -14.46 -12.50 35.29
N GLY A 11 -14.03 -11.25 35.44
CA GLY A 11 -14.28 -10.20 34.44
C GLY A 11 -15.80 -9.97 34.25
N ARG A 12 -16.29 -10.17 33.04
CA ARG A 12 -17.72 -10.06 32.67
C ARG A 12 -18.50 -11.36 32.87
N LEU A 13 -17.88 -12.42 33.40
CA LEU A 13 -18.48 -13.72 33.58
C LEU A 13 -18.84 -13.97 35.03
N VAL A 14 -20.07 -14.45 35.29
CA VAL A 14 -20.51 -14.98 36.57
C VAL A 14 -20.77 -16.47 36.41
N VAL A 15 -20.20 -17.27 37.27
CA VAL A 15 -20.37 -18.74 37.27
C VAL A 15 -21.74 -19.10 37.83
N ILE A 16 -22.55 -19.82 37.07
CA ILE A 16 -23.92 -20.21 37.45
C ILE A 16 -24.06 -21.68 37.86
N SER A 17 -23.32 -22.59 37.24
CA SER A 17 -23.36 -24.02 37.56
C SER A 17 -22.14 -24.75 37.03
N ARG A 18 -21.98 -26.02 37.51
CA ARG A 18 -20.96 -26.90 36.98
C ARG A 18 -21.40 -27.46 35.63
N ALA A 19 -20.51 -27.43 34.64
CA ALA A 19 -20.71 -28.06 33.34
C ALA A 19 -20.11 -29.47 33.31
N PRO A 20 -20.49 -30.33 32.35
CA PRO A 20 -19.83 -31.63 32.12
C PRO A 20 -18.32 -31.42 31.88
N ASN A 21 -17.51 -32.36 32.38
CA ASN A 21 -16.07 -32.30 32.18
C ASN A 21 -15.74 -32.32 30.68
N GLY A 22 -14.73 -31.55 30.28
CA GLY A 22 -14.21 -31.54 28.91
C GLY A 22 -13.35 -32.76 28.60
N ARG A 23 -12.80 -32.84 27.37
CA ARG A 23 -11.74 -33.80 27.04
C ARG A 23 -10.61 -33.64 28.06
N ASN A 24 -9.99 -34.76 28.49
CA ASN A 24 -8.94 -34.81 29.53
C ASN A 24 -9.43 -34.42 30.95
N TRP A 25 -10.71 -34.62 31.27
CA TRP A 25 -11.28 -34.47 32.62
C TRP A 25 -11.15 -33.06 33.24
N HIS A 26 -10.88 -32.00 32.42
CA HIS A 26 -10.83 -30.64 32.93
C HIS A 26 -12.19 -30.17 33.46
N THR A 27 -12.21 -29.68 34.68
CA THR A 27 -13.41 -29.07 35.29
C THR A 27 -13.82 -27.83 34.49
N ARG A 28 -15.13 -27.80 34.12
CA ARG A 28 -15.73 -26.71 33.34
C ARG A 28 -16.94 -26.13 34.08
N TRP A 29 -17.23 -24.88 33.79
CA TRP A 29 -18.30 -24.13 34.43
C TRP A 29 -19.16 -23.43 33.39
N ASN A 30 -20.48 -23.48 33.62
CA ASN A 30 -21.43 -22.65 32.88
C ASN A 30 -21.36 -21.23 33.49
N CYS A 31 -21.19 -20.25 32.64
CA CYS A 31 -21.08 -18.86 33.01
C CYS A 31 -22.09 -18.02 32.22
N ILE A 32 -22.63 -16.99 32.86
CA ILE A 32 -23.39 -15.95 32.20
C ILE A 32 -22.50 -14.69 32.10
N CYS A 33 -22.50 -14.08 30.93
CA CYS A 33 -21.74 -12.86 30.68
C CYS A 33 -22.64 -11.62 30.89
N ASP A 34 -22.05 -10.48 31.24
CA ASP A 34 -22.79 -9.22 31.40
C ASP A 34 -23.59 -8.81 30.13
N CYS A 35 -23.20 -9.30 28.96
CA CYS A 35 -23.96 -9.12 27.71
C CYS A 35 -25.16 -10.07 27.56
N GLY A 36 -25.49 -10.88 28.57
CA GLY A 36 -26.59 -11.85 28.57
C GLY A 36 -26.27 -13.23 27.97
N ASN A 37 -25.17 -13.39 27.23
CA ASN A 37 -24.79 -14.65 26.60
C ASN A 37 -24.22 -15.65 27.62
N GLN A 38 -24.58 -16.92 27.47
CA GLN A 38 -24.02 -18.00 28.25
C GLN A 38 -22.82 -18.64 27.52
N CYS A 39 -21.83 -19.11 28.29
CA CYS A 39 -20.68 -19.81 27.77
C CYS A 39 -20.14 -20.83 28.78
N ILE A 40 -19.42 -21.83 28.28
CA ILE A 40 -18.78 -22.84 29.13
C ILE A 40 -17.27 -22.60 29.13
N VAL A 41 -16.68 -22.40 30.34
CA VAL A 41 -15.28 -22.05 30.50
C VAL A 41 -14.60 -23.03 31.45
N SER A 42 -13.33 -23.38 31.20
CA SER A 42 -12.56 -24.21 32.11
C SER A 42 -12.18 -23.46 33.40
N ALA A 43 -12.10 -24.17 34.51
CA ALA A 43 -11.73 -23.57 35.80
C ALA A 43 -10.37 -22.87 35.75
N SER A 44 -9.41 -23.40 35.00
CA SER A 44 -8.09 -22.82 34.82
C SER A 44 -8.15 -21.47 34.10
N HIS A 45 -8.92 -21.37 33.00
CA HIS A 45 -9.06 -20.12 32.24
C HIS A 45 -9.79 -19.03 32.99
N LEU A 46 -10.73 -19.40 33.87
CA LEU A 46 -11.36 -18.42 34.76
C LEU A 46 -10.37 -17.87 35.79
N LYS A 47 -9.64 -18.78 36.49
CA LYS A 47 -8.73 -18.40 37.57
C LYS A 47 -7.51 -17.61 37.10
N ASN A 48 -6.94 -17.93 35.98
CA ASN A 48 -5.77 -17.24 35.42
C ASN A 48 -6.15 -15.97 34.60
N GLY A 49 -7.45 -15.64 34.50
CA GLY A 49 -7.93 -14.46 33.79
C GLY A 49 -7.87 -14.55 32.24
N HIS A 50 -7.55 -15.73 31.69
CA HIS A 50 -7.47 -15.91 30.23
C HIS A 50 -8.82 -15.71 29.54
N THR A 51 -9.93 -16.06 30.21
CA THR A 51 -11.28 -15.87 29.67
C THR A 51 -12.07 -14.95 30.60
N GLN A 52 -12.31 -13.72 30.14
CA GLN A 52 -12.99 -12.67 30.90
C GLN A 52 -14.38 -12.32 30.37
N SER A 53 -14.80 -12.89 29.23
CA SER A 53 -16.12 -12.66 28.61
C SER A 53 -16.52 -13.85 27.76
N CYS A 54 -17.74 -13.86 27.22
CA CYS A 54 -18.21 -14.83 26.22
C CYS A 54 -17.62 -14.61 24.81
N GLY A 55 -16.62 -13.74 24.67
CA GLY A 55 -16.06 -13.27 23.41
C GLY A 55 -16.55 -11.88 23.00
N CYS A 56 -17.54 -11.31 23.71
CA CYS A 56 -18.04 -9.95 23.43
C CYS A 56 -16.96 -8.89 23.61
N LEU A 57 -16.14 -9.00 24.65
CA LEU A 57 -15.03 -8.06 24.89
C LEU A 57 -14.06 -8.01 23.72
N ASN A 58 -13.63 -9.15 23.18
CA ASN A 58 -12.76 -9.18 22.00
C ASN A 58 -13.42 -8.58 20.76
N ARG A 59 -14.73 -8.82 20.56
CA ARG A 59 -15.49 -8.19 19.45
C ARG A 59 -15.54 -6.67 19.60
N GLU A 60 -15.77 -6.17 20.81
CA GLU A 60 -15.76 -4.73 21.10
C GLU A 60 -14.38 -4.10 20.85
N ILE A 61 -13.32 -4.72 21.38
CA ILE A 61 -11.94 -4.24 21.17
C ILE A 61 -11.58 -4.24 19.67
N THR A 62 -11.96 -5.31 18.95
CA THR A 62 -11.71 -5.41 17.51
C THR A 62 -12.52 -4.38 16.73
N ALA A 63 -13.79 -4.15 17.12
CA ALA A 63 -14.64 -3.14 16.48
C ALA A 63 -14.10 -1.72 16.72
N THR A 64 -13.64 -1.42 17.95
CA THR A 64 -13.01 -0.12 18.28
C THR A 64 -11.72 0.06 17.50
N ARG A 65 -10.84 -0.95 17.47
CA ARG A 65 -9.60 -0.92 16.68
C ARG A 65 -9.87 -0.75 15.19
N ASN A 66 -10.88 -1.45 14.65
CA ASN A 66 -11.28 -1.31 13.25
C ASN A 66 -11.89 0.08 12.98
N LYS A 67 -12.58 0.67 13.96
CA LYS A 67 -13.13 2.03 13.85
C LYS A 67 -12.03 3.10 13.93
N GLU A 68 -11.01 2.89 14.74
CA GLU A 68 -9.81 3.74 14.78
C GLU A 68 -8.96 3.57 13.52
N ASN A 69 -8.84 2.33 13.00
CA ASN A 69 -8.19 2.05 11.72
C ASN A 69 -9.01 2.50 10.50
N ARG A 70 -10.35 2.69 10.64
CA ARG A 70 -11.22 3.35 9.65
C ARG A 70 -11.02 4.87 9.60
N LYS A 71 -10.05 5.41 10.31
CA LYS A 71 -9.62 6.80 10.14
C LYS A 71 -9.26 7.11 8.67
N TYR A 72 -9.06 6.05 7.88
CA TYR A 72 -8.94 6.12 6.44
C TYR A 72 -10.08 5.32 5.80
N GLU A 73 -11.23 5.96 5.56
CA GLU A 73 -12.33 5.49 4.72
C GLU A 73 -11.84 5.14 3.29
N TYR A 74 -10.59 5.43 3.02
CA TYR A 74 -9.85 5.35 1.76
C TYR A 74 -8.94 4.12 1.62
N CYS A 75 -8.91 3.19 2.57
CA CYS A 75 -8.02 2.02 2.51
C CYS A 75 -8.25 1.09 1.29
N ASN A 76 -9.37 1.24 0.59
CA ASN A 76 -9.71 0.49 -0.63
C ASN A 76 -9.57 1.34 -1.90
N HIS A 77 -9.06 2.56 -1.83
CA HIS A 77 -8.90 3.41 -2.99
C HIS A 77 -7.48 3.31 -3.55
N ARG A 78 -7.38 3.19 -4.86
CA ARG A 78 -6.11 3.12 -5.59
C ARG A 78 -5.16 4.30 -5.26
N ILE A 79 -5.70 5.48 -5.00
CA ILE A 79 -4.92 6.65 -4.60
C ILE A 79 -4.12 6.41 -3.30
N TYR A 80 -4.72 5.69 -2.32
CA TYR A 80 -4.06 5.33 -1.08
C TYR A 80 -2.92 4.32 -1.32
N ASP A 81 -3.11 3.38 -2.22
CA ASP A 81 -2.06 2.42 -2.58
C ASP A 81 -0.91 3.12 -3.32
N CYS A 82 -1.20 4.09 -4.19
CA CYS A 82 -0.18 4.93 -4.83
C CYS A 82 0.65 5.70 -3.78
N TRP A 83 0.00 6.31 -2.79
CA TRP A 83 0.65 7.00 -1.69
C TRP A 83 1.52 6.06 -0.85
N LYS A 84 0.98 4.92 -0.41
CA LYS A 84 1.74 3.90 0.34
C LYS A 84 2.98 3.43 -0.41
N ASP A 85 2.83 3.18 -1.70
CA ASP A 85 3.94 2.73 -2.53
C ASP A 85 5.01 3.80 -2.72
N MET A 86 4.62 5.07 -2.86
CA MET A 86 5.54 6.21 -2.89
C MET A 86 6.37 6.29 -1.59
N ILE A 87 5.70 6.25 -0.43
CA ILE A 87 6.37 6.26 0.88
C ILE A 87 7.33 5.07 1.00
N LYS A 88 6.87 3.85 0.69
CA LYS A 88 7.69 2.64 0.76
C LYS A 88 8.93 2.69 -0.13
N ARG A 89 8.83 3.25 -1.34
CA ARG A 89 9.98 3.42 -2.25
C ARG A 89 11.07 4.27 -1.61
N CYS A 90 10.72 5.26 -0.83
CA CYS A 90 11.65 6.21 -0.22
C CYS A 90 12.12 5.80 1.19
N THR A 91 11.46 4.83 1.85
CA THR A 91 11.77 4.47 3.25
C THR A 91 12.30 3.05 3.43
N GLN A 92 11.94 2.10 2.55
CA GLN A 92 12.32 0.69 2.69
C GLN A 92 13.60 0.36 1.90
N LYS A 93 14.69 0.07 2.62
CA LYS A 93 16.02 -0.23 2.04
C LYS A 93 16.14 -1.62 1.43
N ASP A 94 15.32 -2.55 1.85
CA ASP A 94 15.31 -3.96 1.43
C ASP A 94 14.50 -4.21 0.15
N ARG A 95 13.82 -3.21 -0.38
CA ARG A 95 13.12 -3.34 -1.66
C ARG A 95 14.09 -3.52 -2.82
N HIS A 96 13.72 -4.37 -3.78
CA HIS A 96 14.51 -4.65 -4.99
C HIS A 96 14.87 -3.39 -5.81
N ASN A 97 14.09 -2.32 -5.69
CA ASN A 97 14.30 -1.06 -6.38
C ASN A 97 14.87 0.07 -5.50
N ALA A 98 15.30 -0.23 -4.26
CA ALA A 98 15.87 0.73 -3.32
C ALA A 98 17.01 1.56 -3.92
N LYS A 99 17.84 0.94 -4.80
CA LYS A 99 18.91 1.62 -5.54
C LYS A 99 18.46 2.77 -6.43
N ASN A 100 17.19 2.83 -6.80
CA ASN A 100 16.64 3.87 -7.67
C ASN A 100 16.00 5.02 -6.89
N TYR A 101 15.81 4.86 -5.59
CA TYR A 101 15.13 5.82 -4.71
C TYR A 101 15.97 6.13 -3.48
N ILE A 102 15.81 5.37 -2.39
CA ILE A 102 16.46 5.67 -1.10
C ILE A 102 17.98 5.74 -1.18
N LEU A 103 18.62 4.86 -1.97
CA LEU A 103 20.09 4.89 -2.14
C LEU A 103 20.58 6.05 -3.02
N LYS A 104 19.66 6.72 -3.72
CA LYS A 104 19.94 7.99 -4.44
C LYS A 104 19.56 9.22 -3.64
N GLY A 105 19.11 9.07 -2.39
CA GLY A 105 18.65 10.17 -1.56
C GLY A 105 17.28 10.73 -1.95
N ILE A 106 16.49 10.01 -2.76
CA ILE A 106 15.15 10.42 -3.11
C ILE A 106 14.23 10.26 -1.91
N ALA A 107 13.58 11.35 -1.52
CA ALA A 107 12.66 11.44 -0.39
C ALA A 107 11.26 11.88 -0.84
N VAL A 108 10.35 11.90 0.09
CA VAL A 108 9.01 12.49 -0.04
C VAL A 108 9.01 13.81 0.73
N CYS A 109 8.34 14.85 0.23
CA CYS A 109 8.18 16.11 0.96
C CYS A 109 7.41 15.88 2.28
N GLU A 110 7.60 16.75 3.24
CA GLU A 110 7.07 16.58 4.60
C GLU A 110 5.55 16.53 4.60
N GLU A 111 4.88 17.37 3.84
CA GLU A 111 3.43 17.46 3.74
C GLU A 111 2.79 16.15 3.25
N TRP A 112 3.48 15.41 2.38
CA TRP A 112 2.96 14.16 1.81
C TRP A 112 3.19 12.91 2.67
N TYR A 113 3.78 13.06 3.86
CA TYR A 113 3.67 12.01 4.87
C TYR A 113 2.25 11.96 5.47
N ASP A 114 1.47 13.03 5.36
CA ASP A 114 0.03 13.02 5.59
C ASP A 114 -0.71 12.62 4.29
N PHE A 115 -1.56 11.60 4.42
CA PHE A 115 -2.34 11.11 3.27
C PHE A 115 -3.37 12.13 2.79
N GLU A 116 -4.00 12.89 3.69
CA GLU A 116 -5.02 13.87 3.34
C GLU A 116 -4.42 14.98 2.46
N CYS A 117 -3.24 15.46 2.79
CA CYS A 117 -2.50 16.44 1.98
C CYS A 117 -2.14 15.88 0.58
N PHE A 118 -1.67 14.63 0.51
CA PHE A 118 -1.39 13.97 -0.76
C PHE A 118 -2.67 13.77 -1.59
N GLN A 119 -3.76 13.35 -0.97
CA GLN A 119 -5.05 13.12 -1.63
C GLN A 119 -5.62 14.42 -2.20
N GLU A 120 -5.62 15.50 -1.43
CA GLU A 120 -6.07 16.81 -1.90
C GLU A 120 -5.29 17.28 -3.14
N TRP A 121 -3.95 17.18 -3.07
CA TRP A 121 -3.12 17.46 -4.24
C TRP A 121 -3.49 16.58 -5.43
N ALA A 122 -3.61 15.28 -5.23
CA ALA A 122 -3.85 14.34 -6.30
C ALA A 122 -5.16 14.61 -7.04
N LEU A 123 -6.25 14.88 -6.30
CA LEU A 123 -7.57 15.19 -6.86
C LEU A 123 -7.57 16.52 -7.61
N ASN A 124 -6.85 17.51 -7.10
CA ASN A 124 -6.72 18.83 -7.75
C ASN A 124 -5.77 18.83 -8.95
N ASN A 125 -4.93 17.81 -9.12
CA ASN A 125 -3.94 17.71 -10.20
C ASN A 125 -4.22 16.58 -11.20
N GLY A 126 -5.49 16.19 -11.37
CA GLY A 126 -5.91 15.30 -12.47
C GLY A 126 -5.70 13.82 -12.20
N TYR A 127 -5.85 13.38 -10.95
CA TYR A 127 -5.90 11.96 -10.63
C TYR A 127 -6.99 11.24 -11.44
N ALA A 128 -6.64 10.08 -11.99
CA ALA A 128 -7.57 9.11 -12.54
C ALA A 128 -7.06 7.69 -12.27
N ASP A 129 -7.97 6.71 -12.22
CA ASP A 129 -7.63 5.34 -11.81
C ASP A 129 -6.72 4.60 -12.80
N ASP A 130 -6.64 5.02 -14.04
CA ASP A 130 -5.77 4.48 -15.10
C ASP A 130 -4.39 5.16 -15.14
N LEU A 131 -4.19 6.26 -14.40
CA LEU A 131 -2.93 6.99 -14.36
C LEU A 131 -2.00 6.49 -13.24
N THR A 132 -0.72 6.78 -13.36
CA THR A 132 0.31 6.47 -12.37
C THR A 132 1.00 7.75 -11.88
N LEU A 133 1.41 7.75 -10.61
CA LEU A 133 2.23 8.83 -10.06
C LEU A 133 3.64 8.78 -10.67
N ASP A 134 4.03 9.85 -11.37
CA ASP A 134 5.30 9.99 -12.06
C ASP A 134 6.03 11.27 -11.58
N ARG A 135 7.35 11.19 -11.37
CA ARG A 135 8.18 12.37 -11.10
C ARG A 135 8.62 12.98 -12.42
N ILE A 136 8.42 14.27 -12.61
CA ILE A 136 8.83 15.00 -13.82
C ILE A 136 10.33 14.88 -14.02
N ASP A 137 11.09 15.15 -12.95
CA ASP A 137 12.53 14.97 -12.87
C ASP A 137 12.87 13.79 -11.93
N ASN A 138 13.39 12.71 -12.50
CA ASN A 138 13.73 11.49 -11.76
C ASN A 138 14.89 11.65 -10.77
N SER A 139 15.62 12.75 -10.82
CA SER A 139 16.70 13.07 -9.87
C SER A 139 16.21 13.79 -8.62
N LYS A 140 15.00 14.31 -8.62
CA LYS A 140 14.40 15.09 -7.53
C LYS A 140 13.42 14.26 -6.69
N ASN A 141 13.05 14.83 -5.55
CA ASN A 141 12.12 14.25 -4.58
C ASN A 141 10.67 14.19 -5.09
N TYR A 142 9.84 13.43 -4.39
CA TYR A 142 8.40 13.49 -4.53
C TYR A 142 7.89 14.75 -3.82
N CYS A 143 7.34 15.68 -4.59
CA CYS A 143 6.71 16.90 -4.12
C CYS A 143 5.71 17.41 -5.17
N PRO A 144 4.78 18.31 -4.82
CA PRO A 144 3.79 18.85 -5.74
C PRO A 144 4.36 19.36 -7.05
N GLU A 145 5.49 20.07 -7.02
CA GLU A 145 6.11 20.71 -8.18
C GLU A 145 6.82 19.73 -9.10
N ASN A 146 7.19 18.56 -8.58
CA ASN A 146 7.94 17.54 -9.32
C ASN A 146 7.13 16.29 -9.65
N CYS A 147 5.85 16.25 -9.31
CA CYS A 147 5.00 15.08 -9.55
C CYS A 147 3.85 15.41 -10.50
N ARG A 148 3.40 14.39 -11.20
CA ARG A 148 2.24 14.44 -12.07
C ARG A 148 1.56 13.07 -12.14
N TRP A 149 0.33 13.05 -12.56
CA TRP A 149 -0.34 11.83 -13.02
C TRP A 149 -0.02 11.60 -14.49
N ALA A 150 0.41 10.41 -14.83
CA ALA A 150 0.89 10.08 -16.16
C ALA A 150 0.39 8.70 -16.62
N THR A 151 0.16 8.56 -17.92
CA THR A 151 -0.08 7.26 -18.53
C THR A 151 1.17 6.38 -18.45
N LEU A 152 1.00 5.06 -18.53
CA LEU A 152 2.12 4.12 -18.60
C LEU A 152 3.11 4.47 -19.73
N LYS A 153 2.60 4.95 -20.87
CA LYS A 153 3.42 5.39 -22.01
C LYS A 153 4.28 6.61 -21.65
N GLN A 154 3.69 7.60 -20.98
CA GLN A 154 4.43 8.79 -20.52
C GLN A 154 5.49 8.42 -19.51
N GLN A 155 5.14 7.58 -18.51
CA GLN A 155 6.08 7.10 -17.50
C GLN A 155 7.23 6.27 -18.13
N ALA A 156 6.93 5.40 -19.11
CA ALA A 156 7.96 4.66 -19.83
C ALA A 156 8.92 5.60 -20.60
N ASN A 157 8.44 6.71 -21.11
CA ASN A 157 9.28 7.73 -21.77
C ASN A 157 10.08 8.57 -20.79
N ASN A 158 9.71 8.61 -19.49
CA ASN A 158 10.39 9.39 -18.46
C ASN A 158 11.43 8.57 -17.66
N THR A 159 11.87 7.43 -18.14
CA THR A 159 12.90 6.66 -17.42
C THR A 159 14.31 7.16 -17.73
N SER A 160 15.20 7.15 -16.71
CA SER A 160 16.61 7.57 -16.86
C SER A 160 17.44 6.67 -17.80
N ARG A 161 16.86 5.55 -18.26
CA ARG A 161 17.49 4.64 -19.23
C ARG A 161 17.25 5.06 -20.68
N ASN A 162 16.25 5.92 -20.91
CA ASN A 162 15.92 6.35 -22.26
C ASN A 162 17.01 7.25 -22.84
N ARG A 163 17.42 6.93 -24.05
CA ARG A 163 18.32 7.80 -24.80
C ARG A 163 17.53 9.00 -25.31
N ILE A 164 17.94 10.19 -24.90
CA ILE A 164 17.41 11.45 -25.43
C ILE A 164 18.13 11.76 -26.74
N ILE A 165 17.36 12.05 -27.76
CA ILE A 165 17.82 12.38 -29.11
C ILE A 165 17.44 13.82 -29.38
N GLU A 166 18.42 14.62 -29.79
CA GLU A 166 18.22 15.95 -30.29
C GLU A 166 18.01 15.91 -31.82
N TYR A 167 16.91 16.47 -32.28
CA TYR A 167 16.60 16.58 -33.70
C TYR A 167 15.76 17.85 -33.95
N LYS A 168 16.12 18.63 -34.96
CA LYS A 168 15.50 19.92 -35.29
C LYS A 168 15.33 20.85 -34.07
N GLY A 169 16.36 20.94 -33.21
CA GLY A 169 16.40 21.81 -32.03
C GLY A 169 15.53 21.35 -30.84
N ARG A 170 14.90 20.16 -30.92
CA ARG A 170 14.10 19.58 -29.83
C ARG A 170 14.70 18.30 -29.29
N LYS A 171 14.50 18.04 -28.01
CA LYS A 171 15.01 16.86 -27.30
C LYS A 171 13.88 15.95 -26.88
N GLN A 172 13.87 14.72 -27.38
CA GLN A 172 12.86 13.70 -27.06
C GLN A 172 13.48 12.31 -27.00
N THR A 173 12.77 11.33 -26.45
CA THR A 173 13.16 9.93 -26.55
C THR A 173 12.98 9.42 -27.98
N LEU A 174 13.69 8.35 -28.34
CA LEU A 174 13.53 7.71 -29.65
C LEU A 174 12.06 7.29 -29.89
N ALA A 175 11.38 6.80 -28.86
CA ALA A 175 9.98 6.38 -28.94
C ALA A 175 9.05 7.57 -29.25
N GLN A 176 9.27 8.71 -28.58
CA GLN A 176 8.50 9.94 -28.83
C GLN A 176 8.72 10.46 -30.26
N TRP A 177 9.95 10.46 -30.75
CA TRP A 177 10.25 10.82 -32.13
C TRP A 177 9.58 9.90 -33.13
N CYS A 178 9.62 8.58 -32.89
CA CYS A 178 8.96 7.62 -33.77
C CYS A 178 7.44 7.80 -33.80
N ASP A 179 6.82 8.07 -32.65
CA ASP A 179 5.38 8.35 -32.56
C ASP A 179 5.02 9.63 -33.31
N GLU A 180 5.77 10.71 -33.11
CA GLU A 180 5.53 12.01 -33.75
C GLU A 180 5.70 11.97 -35.28
N LEU A 181 6.73 11.26 -35.71
CA LEU A 181 7.07 11.17 -37.15
C LEU A 181 6.36 10.01 -37.87
N GLY A 182 5.54 9.21 -37.16
CA GLY A 182 4.85 8.04 -37.75
C GLY A 182 5.80 6.91 -38.16
N LEU A 183 6.97 6.80 -37.50
CA LEU A 183 8.03 5.84 -37.85
C LEU A 183 7.94 4.57 -37.00
N LYS A 184 8.33 3.43 -37.61
CA LYS A 184 8.43 2.17 -36.87
C LYS A 184 9.66 2.17 -35.97
N TYR A 185 9.46 2.16 -34.63
CA TYR A 185 10.52 2.19 -33.62
C TYR A 185 11.66 1.23 -33.91
N LYS A 186 11.36 -0.05 -34.18
CA LYS A 186 12.38 -1.09 -34.41
C LYS A 186 13.22 -0.83 -35.66
N THR A 187 12.64 -0.25 -36.69
CA THR A 187 13.36 0.14 -37.92
C THR A 187 14.38 1.24 -37.59
N ILE A 188 13.94 2.27 -36.90
CA ILE A 188 14.79 3.41 -36.55
C ILE A 188 15.87 3.00 -35.53
N GLU A 189 15.51 2.19 -34.56
CA GLU A 189 16.47 1.62 -33.61
C GLU A 189 17.58 0.86 -34.31
N ASN A 190 17.27 0.02 -35.30
CA ASN A 190 18.26 -0.72 -36.08
C ASN A 190 19.12 0.22 -36.94
N ARG A 191 18.53 1.24 -37.60
CA ARG A 191 19.28 2.24 -38.37
C ARG A 191 20.34 2.93 -37.53
N ILE A 192 19.97 3.36 -36.33
CA ILE A 192 20.88 4.06 -35.42
C ILE A 192 21.89 3.11 -34.74
N ASN A 193 21.42 2.02 -34.15
CA ASN A 193 22.26 1.19 -33.29
C ASN A 193 23.08 0.16 -34.08
N ARG A 194 22.48 -0.48 -35.10
CA ARG A 194 23.12 -1.53 -35.88
C ARG A 194 23.86 -0.98 -37.09
N TYR A 195 23.19 -0.11 -37.86
CA TYR A 195 23.78 0.42 -39.11
C TYR A 195 24.52 1.74 -38.91
N LYS A 196 24.54 2.29 -37.68
CA LYS A 196 25.26 3.50 -37.29
C LYS A 196 24.94 4.73 -38.14
N TRP A 197 23.68 4.84 -38.63
CA TRP A 197 23.24 6.01 -39.36
C TRP A 197 23.16 7.25 -38.45
N SER A 198 23.34 8.44 -39.05
CA SER A 198 23.04 9.69 -38.35
C SER A 198 21.54 9.77 -38.00
N ILE A 199 21.19 10.62 -37.06
CA ILE A 199 19.80 10.81 -36.62
C ILE A 199 18.94 11.31 -37.78
N GLU A 200 19.42 12.31 -38.51
CA GLU A 200 18.77 12.90 -39.67
C GLU A 200 18.50 11.83 -40.73
N ARG A 201 19.53 11.09 -41.13
CA ARG A 201 19.39 10.02 -42.11
C ARG A 201 18.43 8.93 -41.66
N ALA A 202 18.48 8.58 -40.35
CA ALA A 202 17.62 7.53 -39.81
C ALA A 202 16.14 7.91 -39.84
N PHE A 203 15.81 9.16 -39.57
CA PHE A 203 14.43 9.66 -39.56
C PHE A 203 13.89 10.04 -40.92
N GLU A 204 14.72 10.59 -41.83
CA GLU A 204 14.28 11.15 -43.12
C GLU A 204 14.26 10.10 -44.26
N THR A 205 14.92 8.95 -44.08
CA THR A 205 14.87 7.90 -45.10
C THR A 205 13.51 7.17 -45.03
N GLN A 206 12.73 7.26 -46.10
CA GLN A 206 11.45 6.53 -46.22
C GLN A 206 11.63 5.01 -46.08
N THR A 207 10.63 4.37 -45.50
CA THR A 207 10.58 2.89 -45.32
C THR A 207 9.87 2.23 -46.47
#